data_4408b682c55fb569f2063cccaf0eeda1
#
_entry.id   4408b682c55fb569f2063cccaf0eeda1
#
_cell.length_a   1.000
_cell.length_b   1.000
_cell.length_c   1.000
_cell.angle_alpha   90.00
_cell.angle_beta   90.00
_cell.angle_gamma   90.00
#
_symmetry.space_group_name_H-M   'P 1'
#
loop_
_entity.id
_entity.type
_entity.pdbx_description
1 polymer ?
#
loop_
_entity_poly.entity_id
_entity_poly.type
_entity_poly.pdbx_seq_one_letter_code
_entity_poly.pdbx_strand_id
1 'polypeptide(L)'
;MSHTAGVPYGEFDDQAEQWGDWNAVVEAMEDIEPVFDPGEQPAYHSFNYGWIIGELIRRISGHPVETYVAENVFDPLEMEQSAIGLEDDEEDDIATLSGFEMYDRCRDPGEGLGIPASESAALFNEESIHRAVIPAANGIGTAREMARFYACMANGGELNGTRLLDAETVAKATRTHAETDSDGTLSRPARYGLGFWTGGLANDMFGSLSRERMFGHAGLGSIFGWGDPELNVGFAYVTNGIREESWEHAARVGGISDAVRLALCE
;
A
#
# COMPACT_ATOMS: atom_id res chain seq x y z
N MET A 1 7.47 8.27 -7.58
CA MET A 1 6.13 7.66 -7.50
C MET A 1 6.04 6.27 -8.17
N SER A 2 6.98 5.90 -9.00
CA SER A 2 7.04 4.59 -9.70
C SER A 2 8.18 3.69 -9.19
N HIS A 3 8.60 3.89 -7.95
CA HIS A 3 9.65 3.12 -7.28
C HIS A 3 11.01 3.11 -8.00
N THR A 4 11.38 4.24 -8.59
CA THR A 4 12.63 4.40 -9.35
C THR A 4 13.54 5.50 -8.80
N ALA A 5 13.34 5.93 -7.55
CA ALA A 5 14.13 7.03 -6.97
C ALA A 5 15.54 6.62 -6.51
N GLY A 6 15.80 5.31 -6.41
CA GLY A 6 17.11 4.80 -5.97
C GLY A 6 17.29 4.70 -4.46
N VAL A 7 16.26 4.96 -3.67
CA VAL A 7 16.29 4.94 -2.19
C VAL A 7 15.25 3.98 -1.60
N PRO A 8 15.30 2.67 -1.95
CA PRO A 8 14.26 1.72 -1.58
C PRO A 8 14.20 1.42 -0.08
N TYR A 9 15.27 1.64 0.66
CA TYR A 9 15.39 1.43 2.10
C TYR A 9 16.33 2.45 2.73
N GLY A 10 16.25 2.60 4.06
CA GLY A 10 17.09 3.48 4.87
C GLY A 10 17.38 2.87 6.24
N GLU A 11 18.33 3.44 6.98
CA GLU A 11 18.72 2.95 8.32
C GLU A 11 17.56 3.01 9.32
N PHE A 12 16.62 3.94 9.13
CA PHE A 12 15.45 4.10 10.01
C PHE A 12 14.37 3.02 9.79
N ASP A 13 14.44 2.22 8.72
CA ASP A 13 13.48 1.13 8.48
C ASP A 13 13.47 0.11 9.64
N ASP A 14 14.62 -0.07 10.30
CA ASP A 14 14.78 -0.95 11.46
C ASP A 14 14.68 -0.21 12.82
N GLN A 15 14.30 1.07 12.83
CA GLN A 15 14.28 1.94 14.02
C GLN A 15 12.85 2.41 14.31
N ALA A 16 11.95 1.46 14.59
CA ALA A 16 10.52 1.72 14.78
C ALA A 16 10.21 2.77 15.86
N GLU A 17 11.08 2.89 16.87
CA GLU A 17 10.97 3.91 17.91
C GLU A 17 11.10 5.35 17.41
N GLN A 18 11.66 5.55 16.20
CA GLN A 18 11.81 6.86 15.57
C GLN A 18 10.66 7.20 14.61
N TRP A 19 9.84 6.22 14.22
CA TRP A 19 8.79 6.43 13.20
C TRP A 19 7.74 7.46 13.59
N GLY A 20 7.57 7.70 14.90
CA GLY A 20 6.68 8.75 15.41
C GLY A 20 7.24 10.17 15.31
N ASP A 21 8.54 10.35 15.04
CA ASP A 21 9.16 11.67 14.87
C ASP A 21 9.34 11.98 13.38
N TRP A 22 8.35 12.65 12.79
CA TRP A 22 8.35 13.03 11.39
C TRP A 22 9.60 13.81 10.96
N ASN A 23 10.08 14.73 11.80
CA ASN A 23 11.24 15.56 11.44
C ASN A 23 12.53 14.74 11.46
N ALA A 24 12.69 13.85 12.44
CA ALA A 24 13.86 12.96 12.51
C ALA A 24 13.90 12.02 11.29
N VAL A 25 12.76 11.45 10.88
CA VAL A 25 12.67 10.62 9.67
C VAL A 25 12.99 11.41 8.41
N VAL A 26 12.46 12.63 8.27
CA VAL A 26 12.74 13.49 7.10
C VAL A 26 14.21 13.87 7.02
N GLU A 27 14.83 14.23 8.15
CA GLU A 27 16.27 14.55 8.21
C GLU A 27 17.12 13.34 7.79
N ALA A 28 16.80 12.15 8.31
CA ALA A 28 17.47 10.91 7.90
C ALA A 28 17.28 10.60 6.41
N MET A 29 16.10 10.88 5.86
CA MET A 29 15.82 10.68 4.43
C MET A 29 16.54 11.67 3.51
N GLU A 30 16.75 12.90 3.94
CA GLU A 30 17.49 13.90 3.16
C GLU A 30 18.98 13.52 3.01
N ASP A 31 19.51 12.73 3.94
CA ASP A 31 20.90 12.26 3.96
C ASP A 31 21.10 10.90 3.25
N ILE A 32 20.03 10.23 2.78
CA ILE A 32 20.16 8.93 2.10
C ILE A 32 20.86 9.09 0.74
N GLU A 33 21.95 8.34 0.58
CA GLU A 33 22.61 8.19 -0.72
C GLU A 33 21.85 7.14 -1.56
N PRO A 34 21.46 7.46 -2.83
CA PRO A 34 20.83 6.49 -3.70
C PRO A 34 21.73 5.27 -3.95
N VAL A 35 21.16 4.06 -3.85
CA VAL A 35 21.88 2.80 -4.11
C VAL A 35 22.03 2.50 -5.61
N PHE A 36 21.30 3.23 -6.46
CA PHE A 36 21.41 3.26 -7.92
C PHE A 36 20.93 4.62 -8.45
N ASP A 37 21.31 4.97 -9.66
CA ASP A 37 20.91 6.26 -10.25
C ASP A 37 19.37 6.35 -10.41
N PRO A 38 18.73 7.48 -10.00
CA PRO A 38 17.30 7.66 -10.15
C PRO A 38 16.83 7.41 -11.59
N GLY A 39 15.89 6.52 -11.77
CA GLY A 39 15.35 6.11 -13.07
C GLY A 39 16.06 4.92 -13.73
N GLU A 40 17.15 4.43 -13.18
CA GLU A 40 17.92 3.32 -13.75
C GLU A 40 17.16 1.99 -13.71
N GLN A 41 16.54 1.69 -12.57
CA GLN A 41 15.76 0.48 -12.38
C GLN A 41 14.64 0.66 -11.36
N PRO A 42 13.57 -0.14 -11.43
CA PRO A 42 12.60 -0.23 -10.35
C PRO A 42 13.14 -1.04 -9.17
N ALA A 43 12.88 -0.54 -7.97
CA ALA A 43 13.05 -1.25 -6.71
C ALA A 43 11.94 -0.80 -5.75
N TYR A 44 11.18 -1.70 -5.20
CA TYR A 44 10.07 -1.35 -4.32
C TYR A 44 10.56 -0.57 -3.10
N HIS A 45 10.08 0.66 -2.94
CA HIS A 45 10.33 1.50 -1.77
C HIS A 45 9.22 1.20 -0.76
N SER A 46 9.55 0.54 0.34
CA SER A 46 8.58 0.14 1.35
C SER A 46 8.10 1.36 2.17
N PHE A 47 8.79 1.68 3.25
CA PHE A 47 8.45 2.81 4.11
C PHE A 47 8.78 4.16 3.49
N ASN A 48 9.94 4.29 2.84
CA ASN A 48 10.44 5.53 2.23
C ASN A 48 9.45 6.16 1.27
N TYR A 49 8.68 5.34 0.56
CA TYR A 49 7.64 5.84 -0.34
C TYR A 49 6.68 6.79 0.38
N GLY A 50 6.16 6.37 1.53
CA GLY A 50 5.19 7.13 2.29
C GLY A 50 5.74 8.44 2.82
N TRP A 51 6.93 8.43 3.39
CA TRP A 51 7.55 9.64 3.93
C TRP A 51 7.99 10.60 2.85
N ILE A 52 8.59 10.12 1.73
CA ILE A 52 8.96 10.99 0.60
C ILE A 52 7.72 11.70 0.04
N ILE A 53 6.67 10.96 -0.25
CA ILE A 53 5.45 11.54 -0.83
C ILE A 53 4.73 12.42 0.20
N GLY A 54 4.65 11.97 1.47
CA GLY A 54 4.07 12.74 2.56
C GLY A 54 4.77 14.08 2.78
N GLU A 55 6.10 14.09 2.77
CA GLU A 55 6.88 15.33 2.91
C GLU A 55 6.73 16.25 1.71
N LEU A 56 6.64 15.72 0.49
CA LEU A 56 6.33 16.52 -0.69
C LEU A 56 4.94 17.16 -0.58
N ILE A 57 3.94 16.40 -0.12
CA ILE A 57 2.59 16.94 0.14
C ILE A 57 2.67 18.07 1.17
N ARG A 58 3.34 17.85 2.29
CA ARG A 58 3.50 18.85 3.36
C ARG A 58 4.15 20.13 2.86
N ARG A 59 5.24 20.02 2.08
CA ARG A 59 5.96 21.20 1.53
C ARG A 59 5.16 21.95 0.50
N ILE A 60 4.35 21.27 -0.30
CA ILE A 60 3.57 21.90 -1.38
C ILE A 60 2.26 22.48 -0.87
N SER A 61 1.53 21.73 -0.01
CA SER A 61 0.22 22.15 0.50
C SER A 61 0.30 23.06 1.74
N GLY A 62 1.37 22.94 2.53
CA GLY A 62 1.50 23.57 3.84
C GLY A 62 0.76 22.81 4.96
N HIS A 63 0.18 21.64 4.68
CA HIS A 63 -0.55 20.80 5.62
C HIS A 63 0.18 19.48 5.87
N PRO A 64 0.13 18.92 7.11
CA PRO A 64 0.57 17.55 7.36
C PRO A 64 -0.14 16.55 6.43
N VAL A 65 0.51 15.45 6.10
CA VAL A 65 -0.01 14.50 5.10
C VAL A 65 -1.31 13.83 5.56
N GLU A 66 -1.41 13.49 6.83
CA GLU A 66 -2.61 12.91 7.44
C GLU A 66 -3.81 13.85 7.32
N THR A 67 -3.62 15.14 7.66
CA THR A 67 -4.64 16.17 7.51
C THR A 67 -5.02 16.36 6.04
N TYR A 68 -4.01 16.46 5.16
CA TYR A 68 -4.27 16.64 3.73
C TYR A 68 -5.06 15.48 3.12
N VAL A 69 -4.73 14.24 3.50
CA VAL A 69 -5.44 13.05 3.00
C VAL A 69 -6.85 12.97 3.57
N ALA A 70 -7.03 13.29 4.86
CA ALA A 70 -8.36 13.35 5.47
C ALA A 70 -9.27 14.33 4.72
N GLU A 71 -8.86 15.58 4.56
CA GLU A 71 -9.67 16.64 3.93
C GLU A 71 -9.91 16.44 2.43
N ASN A 72 -8.95 15.85 1.71
CA ASN A 72 -9.01 15.76 0.24
C ASN A 72 -9.38 14.38 -0.31
N VAL A 73 -9.37 13.32 0.53
CA VAL A 73 -9.68 11.95 0.11
C VAL A 73 -10.73 11.33 1.01
N PHE A 74 -10.50 11.27 2.33
CA PHE A 74 -11.38 10.52 3.23
C PHE A 74 -12.73 11.22 3.39
N ASP A 75 -12.77 12.49 3.77
CA ASP A 75 -14.00 13.25 3.96
C ASP A 75 -14.85 13.31 2.69
N PRO A 76 -14.31 13.67 1.49
CA PRO A 76 -15.09 13.68 0.26
C PRO A 76 -15.67 12.34 -0.13
N LEU A 77 -15.00 11.24 0.22
CA LEU A 77 -15.50 9.88 -0.04
C LEU A 77 -16.31 9.29 1.13
N GLU A 78 -16.59 10.06 2.18
CA GLU A 78 -17.29 9.58 3.39
C GLU A 78 -16.59 8.33 3.99
N MET A 79 -15.27 8.38 4.13
CA MET A 79 -14.42 7.34 4.72
C MET A 79 -14.14 7.69 6.19
N GLU A 80 -15.19 7.70 7.00
CA GLU A 80 -15.20 8.22 8.37
C GLU A 80 -14.37 7.38 9.37
N GLN A 81 -14.04 6.15 9.01
CA GLN A 81 -13.25 5.23 9.81
C GLN A 81 -11.83 5.05 9.26
N SER A 82 -11.40 5.92 8.34
CA SER A 82 -10.08 5.85 7.73
C SER A 82 -9.18 6.96 8.26
N ALA A 83 -7.96 6.59 8.69
CA ALA A 83 -6.96 7.51 9.22
C ALA A 83 -5.53 7.08 8.87
N ILE A 84 -4.59 8.01 8.95
CA ILE A 84 -3.13 7.76 8.99
C ILE A 84 -2.64 8.38 10.29
N GLY A 85 -2.32 7.55 11.29
CA GLY A 85 -2.16 7.98 12.66
C GLY A 85 -3.49 8.26 13.35
N LEU A 86 -3.68 7.75 14.55
CA LEU A 86 -4.90 7.90 15.33
C LEU A 86 -4.79 9.01 16.39
N GLU A 87 -5.90 9.64 16.71
CA GLU A 87 -6.05 10.50 17.87
C GLU A 87 -6.33 9.68 19.14
N ASP A 88 -6.23 10.32 20.31
CA ASP A 88 -6.24 9.66 21.64
C ASP A 88 -7.52 8.87 21.97
N ASP A 89 -8.64 9.15 21.33
CA ASP A 89 -9.96 8.57 21.61
C ASP A 89 -10.42 7.52 20.57
N GLU A 90 -9.58 7.20 19.58
CA GLU A 90 -9.93 6.30 18.46
C GLU A 90 -9.43 4.86 18.61
N GLU A 91 -8.70 4.55 19.69
CA GLU A 91 -8.04 3.24 19.91
C GLU A 91 -9.01 2.06 20.14
N ASP A 92 -10.20 2.31 20.67
CA ASP A 92 -11.09 1.24 21.17
C ASP A 92 -11.65 0.33 20.06
N ASP A 93 -11.66 0.79 18.81
CA ASP A 93 -12.24 0.06 17.66
C ASP A 93 -11.20 -0.62 16.75
N ILE A 94 -9.93 -0.63 17.15
CA ILE A 94 -8.86 -1.21 16.33
C ILE A 94 -8.79 -2.73 16.46
N ALA A 95 -8.84 -3.43 15.33
CA ALA A 95 -8.70 -4.88 15.31
C ALA A 95 -7.27 -5.29 15.65
N THR A 96 -7.11 -6.10 16.69
CA THR A 96 -5.80 -6.65 17.07
C THR A 96 -5.26 -7.56 15.98
N LEU A 97 -4.04 -7.27 15.52
CA LEU A 97 -3.33 -8.08 14.54
C LEU A 97 -2.79 -9.36 15.14
N SER A 98 -2.76 -10.43 14.35
CA SER A 98 -2.16 -11.72 14.70
C SER A 98 -1.22 -12.16 13.59
N GLY A 99 -0.02 -12.57 13.95
CA GLY A 99 0.95 -13.14 13.01
C GLY A 99 0.76 -14.64 12.85
N PHE A 100 0.86 -15.14 11.63
CA PHE A 100 0.78 -16.57 11.30
C PHE A 100 2.06 -16.96 10.57
N GLU A 101 2.97 -17.58 11.32
CA GLU A 101 4.22 -18.11 10.79
C GLU A 101 3.97 -19.39 10.01
N MET A 102 4.85 -19.66 9.06
CA MET A 102 4.78 -20.86 8.26
C MET A 102 5.28 -22.09 9.04
N TYR A 103 4.74 -23.25 8.74
CA TYR A 103 5.29 -24.50 9.25
C TYR A 103 6.71 -24.71 8.75
N ASP A 104 7.64 -25.08 9.62
CA ASP A 104 9.09 -25.30 9.35
C ASP A 104 9.40 -26.13 8.09
N ARG A 105 8.45 -26.94 7.61
CA ARG A 105 8.63 -27.82 6.44
C ARG A 105 8.56 -27.10 5.09
N CYS A 106 8.08 -25.88 5.08
CA CYS A 106 7.84 -25.12 3.85
C CYS A 106 8.68 -23.84 3.81
N ARG A 107 9.47 -23.58 4.84
CA ARG A 107 10.29 -22.37 4.96
C ARG A 107 11.44 -22.43 3.97
N ASP A 108 11.42 -21.56 2.99
CA ASP A 108 12.59 -21.30 2.14
C ASP A 108 13.44 -20.22 2.83
N PRO A 109 14.70 -20.53 3.22
CA PRO A 109 15.55 -19.55 3.89
C PRO A 109 15.88 -18.40 2.92
N GLY A 110 15.19 -17.28 3.03
CA GLY A 110 15.41 -16.10 2.21
C GLY A 110 14.14 -15.48 1.60
N GLU A 111 12.98 -16.12 1.71
CA GLU A 111 11.71 -15.59 1.26
C GLU A 111 10.82 -15.19 2.46
N GLY A 112 11.06 -14.05 3.06
CA GLY A 112 10.21 -13.52 4.10
C GLY A 112 10.15 -11.99 4.03
N LEU A 113 9.23 -11.40 4.78
CA LEU A 113 9.14 -9.95 4.95
C LEU A 113 10.31 -9.37 5.79
N GLY A 114 11.34 -10.15 6.07
CA GLY A 114 12.52 -9.78 6.85
C GLY A 114 12.33 -9.93 8.36
N ILE A 115 11.12 -9.75 8.90
CA ILE A 115 10.77 -9.98 10.31
C ILE A 115 9.64 -10.99 10.41
N PRO A 116 9.60 -11.85 11.47
CA PRO A 116 8.52 -12.80 11.69
C PRO A 116 7.14 -12.12 11.72
N ALA A 117 6.12 -12.81 11.22
CA ALA A 117 4.77 -12.27 11.19
C ALA A 117 4.22 -11.95 12.60
N SER A 118 4.62 -12.73 13.60
CA SER A 118 4.27 -12.47 15.01
C SER A 118 4.91 -11.21 15.56
N GLU A 119 6.16 -10.94 15.20
CA GLU A 119 6.88 -9.72 15.60
C GLU A 119 6.30 -8.50 14.87
N SER A 120 6.01 -8.63 13.58
CA SER A 120 5.31 -7.58 12.83
C SER A 120 3.94 -7.25 13.43
N ALA A 121 3.15 -8.29 13.78
CA ALA A 121 1.86 -8.10 14.41
C ALA A 121 1.99 -7.43 15.80
N ALA A 122 3.00 -7.82 16.59
CA ALA A 122 3.25 -7.21 17.89
C ALA A 122 3.59 -5.72 17.76
N LEU A 123 4.49 -5.37 16.83
CA LEU A 123 4.89 -3.99 16.56
C LEU A 123 3.70 -3.13 16.11
N PHE A 124 2.93 -3.60 15.13
CA PHE A 124 1.79 -2.83 14.60
C PHE A 124 0.55 -2.87 15.51
N ASN A 125 0.57 -3.55 16.64
CA ASN A 125 -0.40 -3.44 17.72
C ASN A 125 0.02 -2.45 18.82
N GLU A 126 1.19 -1.85 18.72
CA GLU A 126 1.61 -0.84 19.70
C GLU A 126 0.85 0.46 19.49
N GLU A 127 0.31 1.02 20.58
CA GLU A 127 -0.40 2.31 20.58
C GLU A 127 0.47 3.42 19.97
N SER A 128 1.77 3.43 20.25
CA SER A 128 2.73 4.38 19.67
C SER A 128 2.80 4.32 18.14
N ILE A 129 2.64 3.13 17.57
CA ILE A 129 2.62 2.92 16.11
C ILE A 129 1.26 3.30 15.53
N HIS A 130 0.15 3.02 16.24
CA HIS A 130 -1.16 3.48 15.78
C HIS A 130 -1.25 5.00 15.67
N ARG A 131 -0.59 5.73 16.59
CA ARG A 131 -0.57 7.20 16.63
C ARG A 131 0.45 7.83 15.70
N ALA A 132 1.49 7.11 15.34
CA ALA A 132 2.52 7.61 14.43
C ALA A 132 1.95 7.87 13.03
N VAL A 133 2.48 8.86 12.33
CA VAL A 133 2.13 9.12 10.93
C VAL A 133 3.13 8.40 10.03
N ILE A 134 2.75 7.19 9.58
CA ILE A 134 3.58 6.33 8.72
C ILE A 134 2.80 6.05 7.42
N PRO A 135 2.78 6.96 6.43
CA PRO A 135 1.82 6.90 5.32
C PRO A 135 1.89 5.62 4.47
N ALA A 136 3.02 4.91 4.51
CA ALA A 136 3.21 3.67 3.77
C ALA A 136 2.76 2.41 4.53
N ALA A 137 2.49 2.50 5.86
CA ALA A 137 2.36 1.27 6.65
C ALA A 137 1.24 1.26 7.68
N ASN A 138 0.82 2.38 8.25
CA ASN A 138 -0.17 2.38 9.32
C ASN A 138 -1.51 3.05 8.98
N GLY A 139 -1.89 3.03 7.71
CA GLY A 139 -3.25 3.39 7.33
C GLY A 139 -4.27 2.46 8.02
N ILE A 140 -5.20 3.04 8.76
CA ILE A 140 -6.28 2.34 9.46
C ILE A 140 -7.59 2.62 8.71
N GLY A 141 -8.48 1.63 8.63
CA GLY A 141 -9.74 1.78 7.94
C GLY A 141 -10.47 0.46 7.73
N THR A 142 -11.60 0.53 7.05
CA THR A 142 -12.42 -0.64 6.75
C THR A 142 -12.30 -1.10 5.31
N ALA A 143 -12.60 -2.38 5.05
CA ALA A 143 -12.68 -2.90 3.67
C ALA A 143 -13.67 -2.11 2.81
N ARG A 144 -14.79 -1.66 3.40
CA ARG A 144 -15.83 -0.87 2.70
C ARG A 144 -15.27 0.46 2.21
N GLU A 145 -14.55 1.17 3.04
CA GLU A 145 -14.01 2.49 2.72
C GLU A 145 -12.86 2.39 1.72
N MET A 146 -11.95 1.43 1.92
CA MET A 146 -10.90 1.15 0.94
C MET A 146 -11.51 0.78 -0.44
N ALA A 147 -12.59 -0.02 -0.48
CA ALA A 147 -13.28 -0.33 -1.72
C ALA A 147 -13.92 0.92 -2.37
N ARG A 148 -14.42 1.88 -1.58
CA ARG A 148 -14.92 3.18 -2.10
C ARG A 148 -13.82 3.97 -2.78
N PHE A 149 -12.63 4.05 -2.18
CA PHE A 149 -11.47 4.69 -2.82
C PHE A 149 -11.13 4.03 -4.16
N TYR A 150 -11.00 2.69 -4.20
CA TYR A 150 -10.72 1.99 -5.45
C TYR A 150 -11.84 2.11 -6.48
N ALA A 151 -13.11 2.14 -6.04
CA ALA A 151 -14.26 2.38 -6.93
C ALA A 151 -14.22 3.79 -7.54
N CYS A 152 -13.90 4.82 -6.75
CA CYS A 152 -13.69 6.18 -7.23
C CYS A 152 -12.61 6.21 -8.31
N MET A 153 -11.46 5.60 -8.04
CA MET A 153 -10.34 5.55 -8.99
C MET A 153 -10.69 4.74 -10.25
N ALA A 154 -11.37 3.59 -10.12
CA ALA A 154 -11.81 2.78 -11.26
C ALA A 154 -12.82 3.52 -12.15
N ASN A 155 -13.61 4.42 -11.56
CA ASN A 155 -14.58 5.26 -12.28
C ASN A 155 -14.00 6.63 -12.71
N GLY A 156 -12.70 6.71 -12.93
CA GLY A 156 -12.03 7.92 -13.44
C GLY A 156 -12.00 9.09 -12.45
N GLY A 157 -11.90 8.80 -11.15
CA GLY A 157 -11.75 9.78 -10.09
C GLY A 157 -13.07 10.36 -9.56
N GLU A 158 -14.19 9.73 -9.84
CA GLU A 158 -15.52 10.17 -9.38
C GLU A 158 -16.30 9.02 -8.77
N LEU A 159 -16.97 9.26 -7.66
CA LEU A 159 -17.89 8.31 -7.02
C LEU A 159 -19.12 9.07 -6.48
N ASN A 160 -20.31 8.60 -6.82
CA ASN A 160 -21.60 9.17 -6.35
C ASN A 160 -21.73 10.69 -6.53
N GLY A 161 -21.11 11.25 -7.57
CA GLY A 161 -21.12 12.70 -7.85
C GLY A 161 -20.00 13.47 -7.16
N THR A 162 -19.21 12.85 -6.31
CA THR A 162 -18.00 13.45 -5.71
C THR A 162 -16.79 13.15 -6.59
N ARG A 163 -16.11 14.20 -7.06
CA ARG A 163 -14.90 14.08 -7.87
C ARG A 163 -13.68 14.41 -7.05
N LEU A 164 -12.75 13.47 -6.92
CA LEU A 164 -11.44 13.68 -6.30
C LEU A 164 -10.38 14.15 -7.33
N LEU A 165 -10.37 13.51 -8.49
CA LEU A 165 -9.38 13.77 -9.55
C LEU A 165 -10.07 13.78 -10.91
N ASP A 166 -9.48 14.48 -11.88
CA ASP A 166 -9.94 14.34 -13.27
C ASP A 166 -9.54 12.98 -13.86
N ALA A 167 -10.29 12.53 -14.86
CA ALA A 167 -10.11 11.22 -15.47
C ALA A 167 -8.74 11.05 -16.16
N GLU A 168 -8.13 12.13 -16.65
CA GLU A 168 -6.82 12.11 -17.28
C GLU A 168 -5.73 11.86 -16.23
N THR A 169 -5.82 12.53 -15.09
CA THR A 169 -4.91 12.33 -13.94
C THR A 169 -4.98 10.88 -13.44
N VAL A 170 -6.19 10.33 -13.26
CA VAL A 170 -6.36 8.94 -12.88
C VAL A 170 -5.77 7.99 -13.92
N ALA A 171 -6.09 8.16 -15.20
CA ALA A 171 -5.55 7.33 -16.27
C ALA A 171 -4.01 7.41 -16.35
N LYS A 172 -3.44 8.57 -16.04
CA LYS A 172 -1.99 8.73 -15.92
C LYS A 172 -1.43 7.98 -14.71
N ALA A 173 -2.07 8.09 -13.55
CA ALA A 173 -1.59 7.46 -12.32
C ALA A 173 -1.65 5.92 -12.39
N THR A 174 -2.68 5.36 -13.01
CA THR A 174 -2.97 3.93 -13.01
C THR A 174 -2.36 3.15 -14.18
N ARG A 175 -1.75 3.82 -15.16
CA ARG A 175 -0.98 3.13 -16.21
C ARG A 175 0.40 2.75 -15.71
N THR A 176 1.02 1.73 -16.34
CA THR A 176 2.41 1.35 -16.06
C THR A 176 3.39 2.46 -16.46
N HIS A 177 4.27 2.83 -15.55
CA HIS A 177 5.36 3.80 -15.73
C HIS A 177 6.73 3.16 -15.59
N ALA A 178 6.84 2.09 -14.79
CA ALA A 178 8.06 1.31 -14.65
C ALA A 178 7.71 -0.17 -14.60
N GLU A 179 8.53 -0.99 -15.23
CA GLU A 179 8.36 -2.43 -15.35
C GLU A 179 9.72 -3.12 -15.30
N THR A 180 9.78 -4.28 -14.66
CA THR A 180 10.99 -5.09 -14.56
C THR A 180 10.64 -6.57 -14.42
N ASP A 181 11.52 -7.44 -14.91
CA ASP A 181 11.43 -8.89 -14.68
C ASP A 181 11.95 -9.28 -13.28
N SER A 182 12.75 -8.40 -12.64
CA SER A 182 13.28 -8.62 -11.31
C SER A 182 13.41 -7.27 -10.59
N ASP A 183 12.48 -6.98 -9.70
CA ASP A 183 12.52 -5.77 -8.86
C ASP A 183 13.71 -5.80 -7.90
N GLY A 184 14.38 -4.67 -7.74
CA GLY A 184 15.60 -4.57 -6.93
C GLY A 184 15.42 -4.87 -5.43
N THR A 185 14.19 -4.82 -4.92
CA THR A 185 13.85 -5.14 -3.53
C THR A 185 13.10 -6.48 -3.44
N LEU A 186 12.08 -6.69 -4.29
CA LEU A 186 11.20 -7.85 -4.21
C LEU A 186 11.73 -9.10 -4.94
N SER A 187 12.78 -8.95 -5.76
CA SER A 187 13.41 -10.02 -6.55
C SER A 187 12.43 -10.83 -7.42
N ARG A 188 11.36 -10.20 -7.90
CA ARG A 188 10.32 -10.77 -8.75
C ARG A 188 9.84 -9.77 -9.79
N PRO A 189 9.11 -10.20 -10.84
CA PRO A 189 8.51 -9.27 -11.80
C PRO A 189 7.60 -8.26 -11.10
N ALA A 190 7.68 -7.00 -11.52
CA ALA A 190 6.86 -5.92 -10.99
C ALA A 190 6.50 -4.89 -12.05
N ARG A 191 5.33 -4.28 -11.91
CA ARG A 191 4.83 -3.18 -12.72
C ARG A 191 4.28 -2.09 -11.81
N TYR A 192 4.72 -0.87 -12.00
CA TYR A 192 4.35 0.27 -11.16
C TYR A 192 3.72 1.39 -11.98
N GLY A 193 2.59 1.86 -11.50
CA GLY A 193 1.99 3.14 -11.84
C GLY A 193 2.56 4.27 -10.98
N LEU A 194 1.80 5.34 -10.79
CA LEU A 194 2.14 6.41 -9.84
C LEU A 194 1.40 6.15 -8.52
N GLY A 195 2.01 5.36 -7.65
CA GLY A 195 1.46 4.96 -6.36
C GLY A 195 0.65 3.66 -6.36
N PHE A 196 0.60 2.95 -7.48
CA PHE A 196 -0.10 1.68 -7.61
C PHE A 196 0.82 0.62 -8.21
N TRP A 197 0.59 -0.61 -7.86
CA TRP A 197 0.96 -1.72 -8.71
C TRP A 197 -0.05 -1.83 -9.86
N THR A 198 0.41 -2.23 -11.04
CA THR A 198 -0.47 -2.39 -12.21
C THR A 198 -0.50 -3.85 -12.64
N GLY A 199 -1.64 -4.30 -13.14
CA GLY A 199 -1.90 -5.68 -13.52
C GLY A 199 -1.27 -6.11 -14.84
N GLY A 200 -1.59 -7.34 -15.24
CA GLY A 200 -1.17 -7.93 -16.51
C GLY A 200 0.09 -8.79 -16.44
N LEU A 201 0.66 -9.00 -15.24
CA LEU A 201 1.68 -10.02 -15.03
C LEU A 201 1.05 -11.38 -14.77
N ALA A 202 1.70 -12.44 -15.25
CA ALA A 202 1.34 -13.78 -14.87
C ALA A 202 1.58 -13.99 -13.38
N ASN A 203 0.57 -14.47 -12.66
CA ASN A 203 0.60 -14.70 -11.21
C ASN A 203 0.81 -13.45 -10.37
N ASP A 204 0.32 -12.29 -10.83
CA ASP A 204 0.28 -11.11 -9.98
C ASP A 204 -0.77 -11.26 -8.85
N MET A 205 -0.74 -10.32 -7.91
CA MET A 205 -1.66 -10.32 -6.77
C MET A 205 -3.14 -10.10 -7.15
N PHE A 206 -3.40 -9.67 -8.38
CA PHE A 206 -4.77 -9.45 -8.88
C PHE A 206 -5.43 -10.73 -9.41
N GLY A 207 -4.72 -11.87 -9.37
CA GLY A 207 -5.21 -13.17 -9.78
C GLY A 207 -4.92 -13.53 -11.22
N SER A 208 -5.36 -14.73 -11.63
CA SER A 208 -5.13 -15.26 -12.98
C SER A 208 -5.95 -14.56 -14.07
N LEU A 209 -6.99 -13.82 -13.65
CA LEU A 209 -7.85 -13.02 -14.52
C LEU A 209 -7.40 -11.54 -14.57
N SER A 210 -6.22 -11.24 -14.04
CA SER A 210 -5.62 -9.90 -14.07
C SER A 210 -5.53 -9.34 -15.49
N ARG A 211 -5.71 -8.04 -15.62
CA ARG A 211 -5.65 -7.30 -16.88
C ARG A 211 -4.73 -6.10 -16.73
N GLU A 212 -4.14 -5.64 -17.84
CA GLU A 212 -3.18 -4.52 -17.83
C GLU A 212 -3.72 -3.21 -17.22
N ARG A 213 -5.03 -2.99 -17.30
CA ARG A 213 -5.65 -1.77 -16.76
C ARG A 213 -6.02 -1.86 -15.29
N MET A 214 -5.90 -3.04 -14.68
CA MET A 214 -6.07 -3.18 -13.23
C MET A 214 -4.94 -2.49 -12.49
N PHE A 215 -5.27 -1.94 -11.34
CA PHE A 215 -4.32 -1.30 -10.44
C PHE A 215 -4.74 -1.52 -8.99
N GLY A 216 -3.79 -1.50 -8.10
CA GLY A 216 -4.06 -1.69 -6.67
C GLY A 216 -2.80 -1.80 -5.87
N HIS A 217 -2.94 -2.25 -4.64
CA HIS A 217 -1.81 -2.51 -3.74
C HIS A 217 -2.17 -3.54 -2.68
N ALA A 218 -1.17 -4.24 -2.15
CA ALA A 218 -1.32 -5.08 -0.96
C ALA A 218 -0.59 -4.45 0.23
N GLY A 219 -1.03 -4.79 1.44
CA GLY A 219 -0.35 -4.49 2.67
C GLY A 219 0.15 -5.77 3.34
N LEU A 220 1.19 -5.65 4.12
CA LEU A 220 1.95 -6.63 4.89
C LEU A 220 1.24 -7.98 5.18
N GLY A 221 1.11 -8.84 4.16
CA GLY A 221 0.53 -10.18 4.29
C GLY A 221 -0.93 -10.27 4.78
N SER A 222 -1.66 -9.15 4.89
CA SER A 222 -2.97 -9.12 5.54
C SER A 222 -4.08 -8.49 4.70
N ILE A 223 -3.79 -7.46 3.93
CA ILE A 223 -4.79 -6.67 3.21
C ILE A 223 -4.42 -6.50 1.74
N PHE A 224 -5.41 -6.22 0.91
CA PHE A 224 -5.22 -5.75 -0.45
C PHE A 224 -6.46 -5.04 -0.97
N GLY A 225 -6.25 -4.18 -1.97
CA GLY A 225 -7.33 -3.53 -2.68
C GLY A 225 -6.95 -3.31 -4.14
N TRP A 226 -7.96 -3.26 -5.01
CA TRP A 226 -7.75 -3.00 -6.43
C TRP A 226 -8.94 -2.31 -7.09
N GLY A 227 -8.64 -1.61 -8.19
CA GLY A 227 -9.62 -1.07 -9.11
C GLY A 227 -9.53 -1.73 -10.48
N ASP A 228 -10.67 -2.03 -11.08
CA ASP A 228 -10.79 -2.48 -12.46
C ASP A 228 -11.66 -1.49 -13.26
N PRO A 229 -11.05 -0.60 -14.05
CA PRO A 229 -11.82 0.39 -14.82
C PRO A 229 -12.63 -0.22 -15.98
N GLU A 230 -12.33 -1.45 -16.39
CA GLU A 230 -13.12 -2.12 -17.44
C GLU A 230 -14.45 -2.65 -16.90
N LEU A 231 -14.47 -3.04 -15.61
CA LEU A 231 -15.66 -3.50 -14.92
C LEU A 231 -16.31 -2.40 -14.07
N ASN A 232 -15.69 -1.23 -13.94
CA ASN A 232 -16.08 -0.15 -13.01
C ASN A 232 -16.20 -0.67 -11.56
N VAL A 233 -15.24 -1.45 -11.12
CA VAL A 233 -15.25 -2.09 -9.80
C VAL A 233 -14.06 -1.63 -8.97
N GLY A 234 -14.34 -1.26 -7.72
CA GLY A 234 -13.37 -1.18 -6.65
C GLY A 234 -13.58 -2.33 -5.67
N PHE A 235 -12.52 -2.99 -5.29
CA PHE A 235 -12.54 -4.10 -4.35
C PHE A 235 -11.50 -3.91 -3.25
N ALA A 236 -11.83 -4.34 -2.04
CA ALA A 236 -10.87 -4.43 -0.95
C ALA A 236 -11.15 -5.65 -0.07
N TYR A 237 -10.09 -6.20 0.46
CA TYR A 237 -10.09 -7.29 1.42
C TYR A 237 -9.20 -6.89 2.59
N VAL A 238 -9.75 -6.95 3.79
CA VAL A 238 -9.04 -6.62 5.04
C VAL A 238 -9.18 -7.79 6.00
N THR A 239 -8.08 -8.17 6.62
CA THR A 239 -8.03 -9.16 7.69
C THR A 239 -7.01 -8.72 8.73
N ASN A 240 -7.19 -9.17 9.95
CA ASN A 240 -6.23 -8.94 11.03
C ASN A 240 -5.14 -10.01 11.14
N GLY A 241 -5.03 -10.90 10.14
CA GLY A 241 -4.05 -11.99 10.12
C GLY A 241 -2.90 -11.71 9.16
N ILE A 242 -1.70 -11.43 9.68
CA ILE A 242 -0.48 -11.28 8.88
C ILE A 242 0.06 -12.67 8.54
N ARG A 243 0.32 -12.93 7.26
CA ARG A 243 1.02 -14.13 6.79
C ARG A 243 2.48 -13.82 6.54
N GLU A 244 3.36 -14.66 7.06
CA GLU A 244 4.81 -14.52 6.90
C GLU A 244 5.22 -14.64 5.43
N GLU A 245 4.63 -15.59 4.72
CA GLU A 245 5.01 -15.90 3.35
C GLU A 245 4.24 -15.06 2.32
N SER A 246 4.97 -14.31 1.52
CA SER A 246 4.40 -13.46 0.48
C SER A 246 3.62 -14.26 -0.57
N TRP A 247 4.05 -15.50 -0.91
CA TRP A 247 3.35 -16.35 -1.87
C TRP A 247 2.02 -16.89 -1.33
N GLU A 248 1.92 -17.21 -0.04
CA GLU A 248 0.63 -17.59 0.58
C GLU A 248 -0.36 -16.43 0.51
N HIS A 249 0.12 -15.23 0.79
CA HIS A 249 -0.69 -14.03 0.66
C HIS A 249 -1.11 -13.82 -0.80
N ALA A 250 -0.18 -13.87 -1.75
CA ALA A 250 -0.48 -13.71 -3.16
C ALA A 250 -1.47 -14.76 -3.69
N ALA A 251 -1.33 -16.03 -3.30
CA ALA A 251 -2.27 -17.09 -3.67
C ALA A 251 -3.68 -16.85 -3.10
N ARG A 252 -3.76 -16.42 -1.84
CA ARG A 252 -5.04 -16.09 -1.20
C ARG A 252 -5.72 -14.91 -1.88
N VAL A 253 -5.02 -13.80 -2.07
CA VAL A 253 -5.59 -12.58 -2.65
C VAL A 253 -5.92 -12.78 -4.12
N GLY A 254 -5.08 -13.48 -4.88
CA GLY A 254 -5.33 -13.82 -6.27
C GLY A 254 -6.57 -14.70 -6.44
N GLY A 255 -6.72 -15.74 -5.61
CA GLY A 255 -7.91 -16.60 -5.62
C GLY A 255 -9.21 -15.86 -5.28
N ILE A 256 -9.17 -14.95 -4.30
CA ILE A 256 -10.32 -14.10 -3.95
C ILE A 256 -10.63 -13.14 -5.09
N SER A 257 -9.62 -12.49 -5.69
CA SER A 257 -9.80 -11.59 -6.82
C SER A 257 -10.45 -12.28 -8.02
N ASP A 258 -9.99 -13.48 -8.37
CA ASP A 258 -10.57 -14.29 -9.45
C ASP A 258 -12.03 -14.66 -9.15
N ALA A 259 -12.34 -15.08 -7.92
CA ALA A 259 -13.71 -15.42 -7.52
C ALA A 259 -14.67 -14.20 -7.63
N VAL A 260 -14.22 -13.03 -7.18
CA VAL A 260 -15.01 -11.79 -7.29
C VAL A 260 -15.26 -11.44 -8.75
N ARG A 261 -14.24 -11.50 -9.59
CA ARG A 261 -14.37 -11.15 -11.02
C ARG A 261 -15.26 -12.13 -11.78
N LEU A 262 -15.15 -13.43 -11.50
CA LEU A 262 -16.04 -14.43 -12.11
C LEU A 262 -17.52 -14.15 -11.75
N ALA A 263 -17.80 -13.80 -10.48
CA ALA A 263 -19.16 -13.49 -10.04
C ALA A 263 -19.73 -12.20 -10.68
N LEU A 264 -18.89 -11.31 -11.17
CA LEU A 264 -19.31 -10.07 -11.85
C LEU A 264 -19.49 -10.25 -13.36
N CYS A 265 -19.01 -11.35 -13.93
CA CYS A 265 -19.12 -11.64 -15.36
C CYS A 265 -20.32 -12.56 -15.70
N GLU A 266 -21.07 -13.03 -14.70
CA GLU A 266 -22.33 -13.78 -14.85
C GLU A 266 -23.52 -12.80 -14.94
#